data_a8b156452512ee655a2e2cc00844c050
#
_entry.id   a8b156452512ee655a2e2cc00844c050
#
_cell.length_a   1.000
_cell.length_b   1.000
_cell.length_c   1.000
_cell.angle_alpha   90.00
_cell.angle_beta   90.00
_cell.angle_gamma   90.00
#
_symmetry.space_group_name_H-M   'P 1'
#
loop_
_entity.id
_entity.type
_entity.pdbx_description
1 polymer ?
#
loop_
_entity_poly.entity_id
_entity_poly.type
_entity_poly.pdbx_seq_one_letter_code
_entity_poly.pdbx_strand_id
1 'polypeptide(L)'
;MFAAVSLSAQTRLAPVAVRDGDTIAFVGDSITHNGYHQMFLEYYYSTRFPEAELQFLNRGTAGQSAFHLLRRMQTDILNTKADIYILMVGMNDVGRKYFTREERAKNPKCDKEIERLESVYAERIAKVAERLAENSRKLYIFSPSIFDETLENNVDPHVGLNARLGRYGKICADVARRTPNAEFVDIWAETERINADFQREAGRDKTIIGGDRVHPSEAGGLAMAAIFLKSRGEPAEVCSAEIDGKNVRATNCEISNIKQSARGVQFESLEYALPLAPTSKEIGVAKYIDFRDSLNRQTLTVKNLPRGKYSLKIDDKKVGVFDSAEFAKGIDMTALETPQIEASRKIRSLCEEIRLANANLRFLAHLREMFAEKIKDGMTAEDVAKAVEEIGKAQNNPYYARLAKIYRKYAPQESLLVKEIENNRIKIRNLATPQKRKCELEILE
;
A
#
# COMPACT_ATOMS: atom_id res chain seq x y z
N MET A 1 -32.81 -1.99 42.82
CA MET A 1 -33.28 -1.59 41.48
C MET A 1 -32.10 -1.65 40.53
N PHE A 2 -31.91 -2.78 39.87
CA PHE A 2 -30.83 -2.90 38.85
C PHE A 2 -31.28 -2.15 37.59
N ALA A 3 -30.63 -1.04 37.30
CA ALA A 3 -30.88 -0.34 36.07
C ALA A 3 -30.26 -1.15 34.89
N ALA A 4 -31.11 -1.62 33.99
CA ALA A 4 -30.67 -2.26 32.78
C ALA A 4 -29.83 -1.26 31.97
N VAL A 5 -28.55 -1.55 31.78
CA VAL A 5 -27.70 -0.87 30.84
C VAL A 5 -28.20 -1.28 29.45
N SER A 6 -28.77 -0.34 28.72
CA SER A 6 -29.10 -0.55 27.30
C SER A 6 -27.80 -0.80 26.56
N LEU A 7 -27.47 -2.07 26.24
CA LEU A 7 -26.42 -2.39 25.29
C LEU A 7 -26.90 -1.90 23.92
N SER A 8 -26.38 -0.76 23.48
CA SER A 8 -26.49 -0.36 22.08
C SER A 8 -25.72 -1.39 21.22
N ALA A 9 -26.28 -1.76 20.08
CA ALA A 9 -25.63 -2.69 19.15
C ALA A 9 -24.26 -2.13 18.74
N GLN A 10 -23.22 -2.81 19.21
CA GLN A 10 -21.85 -2.51 18.81
C GLN A 10 -21.60 -3.15 17.44
N THR A 11 -21.36 -2.34 16.44
CA THR A 11 -21.08 -2.83 15.08
C THR A 11 -19.56 -2.96 14.94
N ARG A 12 -19.04 -4.18 14.84
CA ARG A 12 -17.66 -4.43 14.42
C ARG A 12 -17.57 -4.35 12.89
N LEU A 13 -16.50 -3.74 12.41
CA LEU A 13 -16.19 -3.69 10.98
C LEU A 13 -15.45 -4.96 10.57
N ALA A 14 -15.63 -5.36 9.31
CA ALA A 14 -14.94 -6.48 8.69
C ALA A 14 -14.31 -6.02 7.35
N PRO A 15 -13.21 -6.65 6.92
CA PRO A 15 -12.63 -6.37 5.62
C PRO A 15 -13.56 -6.84 4.49
N VAL A 16 -13.48 -6.18 3.34
CA VAL A 16 -14.32 -6.46 2.16
C VAL A 16 -13.58 -7.25 1.10
N ALA A 17 -12.35 -6.84 0.78
CA ALA A 17 -11.57 -7.45 -0.30
C ALA A 17 -10.85 -8.74 0.13
N VAL A 18 -10.63 -8.94 1.41
CA VAL A 18 -9.87 -10.07 1.97
C VAL A 18 -10.69 -10.82 3.02
N ARG A 19 -10.25 -12.02 3.37
CA ARG A 19 -10.80 -12.83 4.47
C ARG A 19 -9.70 -13.15 5.47
N ASP A 20 -10.08 -13.45 6.69
CA ASP A 20 -9.16 -14.00 7.67
C ASP A 20 -8.45 -15.24 7.15
N GLY A 21 -7.14 -15.33 7.36
CA GLY A 21 -6.28 -16.39 6.87
C GLY A 21 -5.80 -16.25 5.40
N ASP A 22 -6.25 -15.23 4.65
CA ASP A 22 -5.86 -15.08 3.25
C ASP A 22 -4.35 -14.80 3.08
N THR A 23 -3.78 -15.47 2.08
CA THR A 23 -2.47 -15.15 1.50
C THR A 23 -2.67 -14.29 0.26
N ILE A 24 -2.11 -13.09 0.24
CA ILE A 24 -2.20 -12.12 -0.85
C ILE A 24 -0.84 -12.02 -1.54
N ALA A 25 -0.75 -12.38 -2.82
CA ALA A 25 0.47 -12.27 -3.60
C ALA A 25 0.39 -11.14 -4.64
N PHE A 26 1.35 -10.22 -4.59
CA PHE A 26 1.50 -9.15 -5.55
C PHE A 26 2.43 -9.56 -6.67
N VAL A 27 1.90 -9.62 -7.89
CA VAL A 27 2.60 -10.11 -9.08
C VAL A 27 2.83 -8.95 -10.06
N GLY A 28 4.09 -8.73 -10.45
CA GLY A 28 4.38 -7.61 -11.36
C GLY A 28 5.86 -7.40 -11.64
N ASP A 29 6.16 -6.18 -12.05
CA ASP A 29 7.49 -5.69 -12.43
C ASP A 29 8.23 -4.98 -11.28
N SER A 30 9.07 -3.98 -11.62
CA SER A 30 9.85 -3.19 -10.66
C SER A 30 8.99 -2.37 -9.69
N ILE A 31 7.80 -1.95 -10.09
CA ILE A 31 6.89 -1.17 -9.23
C ILE A 31 6.36 -2.07 -8.12
N THR A 32 5.95 -3.28 -8.47
CA THR A 32 5.58 -4.31 -7.50
C THR A 32 6.77 -4.76 -6.66
N HIS A 33 7.97 -4.90 -7.27
CA HIS A 33 9.20 -5.24 -6.54
C HIS A 33 9.51 -4.18 -5.45
N ASN A 34 9.42 -2.89 -5.77
CA ASN A 34 9.62 -1.79 -4.81
C ASN A 34 8.61 -1.82 -3.65
N GLY A 35 7.37 -2.24 -3.91
CA GLY A 35 6.41 -2.65 -2.90
C GLY A 35 5.77 -1.54 -2.08
N TYR A 36 5.81 -0.26 -2.46
CA TYR A 36 5.20 0.81 -1.66
C TYR A 36 3.69 0.62 -1.50
N HIS A 37 2.95 0.33 -2.58
CA HIS A 37 1.50 0.09 -2.48
C HIS A 37 1.16 -1.16 -1.64
N GLN A 38 1.99 -2.21 -1.71
CA GLN A 38 1.82 -3.39 -0.84
C GLN A 38 2.00 -3.03 0.62
N MET A 39 3.06 -2.29 0.94
CA MET A 39 3.35 -1.85 2.31
C MET A 39 2.17 -1.06 2.90
N PHE A 40 1.54 -0.16 2.11
CA PHE A 40 0.39 0.59 2.58
C PHE A 40 -0.85 -0.30 2.74
N LEU A 41 -1.04 -1.32 1.91
CA LEU A 41 -2.11 -2.31 2.11
C LEU A 41 -1.86 -3.16 3.36
N GLU A 42 -0.63 -3.67 3.57
CA GLU A 42 -0.26 -4.41 4.78
C GLU A 42 -0.44 -3.51 6.02
N TYR A 43 -0.04 -2.24 5.97
CA TYR A 43 -0.26 -1.26 7.03
C TYR A 43 -1.74 -1.02 7.32
N TYR A 44 -2.57 -0.79 6.29
CA TYR A 44 -4.02 -0.59 6.44
C TYR A 44 -4.68 -1.81 7.10
N TYR A 45 -4.48 -2.99 6.55
CA TYR A 45 -5.14 -4.19 7.08
C TYR A 45 -4.65 -4.54 8.49
N SER A 46 -3.36 -4.40 8.77
CA SER A 46 -2.82 -4.66 10.12
C SER A 46 -3.33 -3.70 11.19
N THR A 47 -3.62 -2.45 10.83
CA THR A 47 -4.18 -1.47 11.77
C THR A 47 -5.69 -1.51 11.85
N ARG A 48 -6.38 -1.80 10.72
CA ARG A 48 -7.83 -1.80 10.64
C ARG A 48 -8.45 -3.11 11.14
N PHE A 49 -7.81 -4.23 10.89
CA PHE A 49 -8.28 -5.57 11.20
C PHE A 49 -7.17 -6.40 11.88
N PRO A 50 -6.73 -6.01 13.09
CA PRO A 50 -5.57 -6.63 13.74
C PRO A 50 -5.76 -8.10 14.11
N GLU A 51 -7.01 -8.58 14.13
CA GLU A 51 -7.35 -9.96 14.40
C GLU A 51 -7.27 -10.86 13.14
N ALA A 52 -7.21 -10.25 11.93
CA ALA A 52 -7.11 -11.01 10.69
C ALA A 52 -5.68 -11.50 10.44
N GLU A 53 -5.51 -12.80 10.25
CA GLU A 53 -4.20 -13.44 10.01
C GLU A 53 -3.82 -13.38 8.52
N LEU A 54 -3.55 -12.18 7.99
CA LEU A 54 -3.22 -11.97 6.58
C LEU A 54 -1.72 -12.14 6.31
N GLN A 55 -1.40 -12.75 5.17
CA GLN A 55 -0.04 -12.86 4.66
C GLN A 55 0.12 -12.07 3.35
N PHE A 56 1.12 -11.20 3.29
CA PHE A 56 1.42 -10.38 2.11
C PHE A 56 2.75 -10.84 1.50
N LEU A 57 2.70 -11.26 0.22
CA LEU A 57 3.84 -11.81 -0.50
C LEU A 57 4.19 -10.95 -1.72
N ASN A 58 5.42 -10.48 -1.79
CA ASN A 58 5.93 -9.76 -2.95
C ASN A 58 6.45 -10.78 -4.00
N ARG A 59 5.85 -10.76 -5.19
CA ARG A 59 6.28 -11.50 -6.39
C ARG A 59 6.56 -10.56 -7.57
N GLY A 60 6.94 -9.32 -7.27
CA GLY A 60 7.47 -8.38 -8.24
C GLY A 60 8.91 -8.69 -8.61
N THR A 61 9.29 -8.39 -9.84
CA THR A 61 10.68 -8.52 -10.32
C THR A 61 11.02 -7.38 -11.27
N ALA A 62 12.08 -6.66 -10.96
CA ALA A 62 12.49 -5.47 -11.72
C ALA A 62 12.77 -5.80 -13.20
N GLY A 63 12.29 -4.92 -14.11
CA GLY A 63 12.49 -5.05 -15.55
C GLY A 63 11.63 -6.10 -16.25
N GLN A 64 10.80 -6.84 -15.53
CA GLN A 64 9.98 -7.89 -16.13
C GLN A 64 8.72 -7.36 -16.82
N SER A 65 8.23 -8.15 -17.78
CA SER A 65 7.02 -7.94 -18.57
C SER A 65 6.09 -9.15 -18.42
N ALA A 66 4.89 -9.11 -19.01
CA ALA A 66 3.96 -10.25 -19.02
C ALA A 66 4.60 -11.55 -19.56
N PHE A 67 5.54 -11.45 -20.49
CA PHE A 67 6.33 -12.60 -20.96
C PHE A 67 7.12 -13.27 -19.83
N HIS A 68 7.81 -12.50 -19.02
CA HIS A 68 8.60 -13.04 -17.92
C HIS A 68 7.72 -13.63 -16.80
N LEU A 69 6.53 -13.05 -16.56
CA LEU A 69 5.57 -13.61 -15.62
C LEU A 69 5.14 -15.01 -16.04
N LEU A 70 4.86 -15.24 -17.34
CA LEU A 70 4.53 -16.57 -17.86
C LEU A 70 5.68 -17.58 -17.67
N ARG A 71 6.93 -17.16 -17.87
CA ARG A 71 8.10 -18.03 -17.69
C ARG A 71 8.27 -18.52 -16.25
N ARG A 72 8.08 -17.63 -15.26
CA ARG A 72 8.22 -17.98 -13.84
C ARG A 72 6.90 -18.33 -13.15
N MET A 73 5.83 -18.48 -13.92
CA MET A 73 4.49 -18.71 -13.40
C MET A 73 4.46 -19.88 -12.41
N GLN A 74 4.97 -21.04 -12.80
CA GLN A 74 4.90 -22.24 -11.98
C GLN A 74 5.91 -22.25 -10.85
N THR A 75 7.14 -21.79 -11.11
CA THR A 75 8.27 -21.94 -10.16
C THR A 75 8.32 -20.90 -9.06
N ASP A 76 7.77 -19.70 -9.33
CA ASP A 76 7.85 -18.58 -8.36
C ASP A 76 6.46 -18.05 -7.97
N ILE A 77 5.53 -17.89 -8.92
CA ILE A 77 4.25 -17.22 -8.65
C ILE A 77 3.24 -18.20 -8.03
N LEU A 78 2.87 -19.26 -8.74
CA LEU A 78 1.86 -20.22 -8.28
C LEU A 78 2.34 -21.09 -7.12
N ASN A 79 3.65 -21.22 -6.93
CA ASN A 79 4.21 -21.90 -5.76
C ASN A 79 3.86 -21.23 -4.42
N THR A 80 3.40 -19.98 -4.44
CA THR A 80 2.89 -19.28 -3.26
C THR A 80 1.57 -19.84 -2.74
N LYS A 81 0.78 -20.49 -3.60
CA LYS A 81 -0.59 -20.97 -3.29
C LYS A 81 -1.46 -19.85 -2.69
N ALA A 82 -1.35 -18.64 -3.24
CA ALA A 82 -2.05 -17.49 -2.69
C ALA A 82 -3.56 -17.57 -2.96
N ASP A 83 -4.36 -17.12 -1.99
CA ASP A 83 -5.82 -17.03 -2.11
C ASP A 83 -6.22 -15.87 -3.02
N ILE A 84 -5.41 -14.80 -3.01
CA ILE A 84 -5.63 -13.59 -3.80
C ILE A 84 -4.35 -13.23 -4.54
N TYR A 85 -4.48 -13.00 -5.85
CA TYR A 85 -3.41 -12.35 -6.63
C TYR A 85 -3.79 -10.92 -6.98
N ILE A 86 -2.83 -10.00 -6.85
CA ILE A 86 -2.90 -8.62 -7.35
C ILE A 86 -1.87 -8.50 -8.45
N LEU A 87 -2.34 -8.39 -9.69
CA LEU A 87 -1.51 -8.37 -10.90
C LEU A 87 -1.36 -6.94 -11.41
N MET A 88 -0.13 -6.46 -11.56
CA MET A 88 0.20 -5.20 -12.22
C MET A 88 1.47 -5.30 -13.05
N VAL A 89 1.35 -5.21 -14.37
CA VAL A 89 2.46 -5.23 -15.32
C VAL A 89 2.07 -4.47 -16.60
N GLY A 90 3.04 -3.99 -17.35
CA GLY A 90 2.78 -3.24 -18.59
C GLY A 90 3.82 -2.17 -18.88
N MET A 91 4.43 -1.60 -17.84
CA MET A 91 5.44 -0.54 -17.97
C MET A 91 6.66 -0.96 -18.81
N ASN A 92 7.03 -2.23 -18.80
CA ASN A 92 8.11 -2.77 -19.62
C ASN A 92 7.61 -3.41 -20.94
N ASP A 93 6.34 -3.77 -21.01
CA ASP A 93 5.72 -4.32 -22.23
C ASP A 93 5.49 -3.27 -23.29
N VAL A 94 5.27 -2.00 -22.89
CA VAL A 94 4.90 -0.89 -23.78
C VAL A 94 6.03 -0.46 -24.74
N GLY A 95 7.26 -0.95 -24.50
CA GLY A 95 8.40 -0.65 -25.36
C GLY A 95 8.88 0.81 -25.26
N ARG A 96 9.11 1.29 -24.04
CA ARG A 96 9.48 2.70 -23.72
C ARG A 96 10.52 3.31 -24.66
N LYS A 97 11.51 2.51 -25.12
CA LYS A 97 12.55 2.99 -26.06
C LYS A 97 11.98 3.63 -27.33
N TYR A 98 10.85 3.13 -27.84
CA TYR A 98 10.24 3.63 -29.06
C TYR A 98 9.54 4.99 -28.89
N PHE A 99 9.49 5.54 -27.68
CA PHE A 99 8.97 6.86 -27.36
C PHE A 99 10.07 7.88 -27.10
N THR A 100 11.36 7.49 -27.04
CA THR A 100 12.46 8.42 -26.86
C THR A 100 12.66 9.27 -28.11
N ARG A 101 13.06 10.53 -27.93
CA ARG A 101 13.39 11.43 -29.05
C ARG A 101 14.47 10.85 -29.97
N GLU A 102 15.49 10.22 -29.36
CA GLU A 102 16.60 9.60 -30.08
C GLU A 102 16.14 8.46 -30.98
N GLU A 103 15.37 7.50 -30.45
CA GLU A 103 14.91 6.35 -31.22
C GLU A 103 13.93 6.76 -32.31
N ARG A 104 13.01 7.68 -32.04
CA ARG A 104 12.05 8.20 -33.03
C ARG A 104 12.74 8.92 -34.19
N ALA A 105 13.85 9.61 -33.92
CA ALA A 105 14.62 10.29 -35.00
C ALA A 105 15.34 9.29 -35.92
N LYS A 106 15.68 8.08 -35.42
CA LYS A 106 16.47 7.08 -36.17
C LYS A 106 15.62 5.98 -36.78
N ASN A 107 14.46 5.68 -36.19
CA ASN A 107 13.66 4.50 -36.48
C ASN A 107 12.24 4.88 -36.96
N PRO A 108 11.96 4.91 -38.27
CA PRO A 108 10.63 5.22 -38.78
C PRO A 108 9.57 4.16 -38.52
N LYS A 109 9.95 3.01 -37.93
CA LYS A 109 9.04 1.89 -37.60
C LYS A 109 8.55 1.93 -36.15
N CYS A 110 8.88 2.97 -35.36
CA CYS A 110 8.50 3.04 -33.95
C CYS A 110 7.00 2.79 -33.73
N ASP A 111 6.11 3.45 -34.49
CA ASP A 111 4.67 3.29 -34.28
C ASP A 111 4.20 1.88 -34.62
N LYS A 112 4.74 1.26 -35.68
CA LYS A 112 4.45 -0.15 -36.00
C LYS A 112 4.89 -1.11 -34.90
N GLU A 113 6.05 -0.87 -34.29
CA GLU A 113 6.54 -1.68 -33.17
C GLU A 113 5.69 -1.49 -31.92
N ILE A 114 5.26 -0.25 -31.63
CA ILE A 114 4.36 0.06 -30.51
C ILE A 114 3.03 -0.69 -30.66
N GLU A 115 2.42 -0.69 -31.87
CA GLU A 115 1.18 -1.41 -32.14
C GLU A 115 1.35 -2.94 -32.01
N ARG A 116 2.45 -3.47 -32.54
CA ARG A 116 2.80 -4.89 -32.39
C ARG A 116 2.94 -5.28 -30.91
N LEU A 117 3.63 -4.46 -30.11
CA LEU A 117 3.81 -4.72 -28.69
C LEU A 117 2.50 -4.66 -27.92
N GLU A 118 1.58 -3.76 -28.26
CA GLU A 118 0.24 -3.71 -27.67
C GLU A 118 -0.54 -5.01 -27.91
N SER A 119 -0.52 -5.53 -29.14
CA SER A 119 -1.18 -6.80 -29.48
C SER A 119 -0.56 -7.98 -28.72
N VAL A 120 0.77 -8.01 -28.63
CA VAL A 120 1.50 -9.03 -27.87
C VAL A 120 1.21 -8.95 -26.37
N TYR A 121 1.09 -7.74 -25.84
CA TYR A 121 0.72 -7.54 -24.44
C TYR A 121 -0.70 -8.05 -24.17
N ALA A 122 -1.66 -7.72 -25.02
CA ALA A 122 -3.05 -8.18 -24.88
C ALA A 122 -3.17 -9.70 -24.81
N GLU A 123 -2.43 -10.42 -25.66
CA GLU A 123 -2.39 -11.88 -25.63
C GLU A 123 -1.76 -12.43 -24.35
N ARG A 124 -0.62 -11.86 -23.95
CA ARG A 124 0.14 -12.35 -22.80
C ARG A 124 -0.54 -12.08 -21.48
N ILE A 125 -1.09 -10.87 -21.29
CA ILE A 125 -1.76 -10.51 -20.03
C ILE A 125 -3.03 -11.35 -19.84
N ALA A 126 -3.74 -11.72 -20.92
CA ALA A 126 -4.87 -12.62 -20.84
C ALA A 126 -4.45 -14.02 -20.33
N LYS A 127 -3.35 -14.57 -20.87
CA LYS A 127 -2.81 -15.87 -20.41
C LYS A 127 -2.32 -15.82 -18.96
N VAL A 128 -1.69 -14.70 -18.54
CA VAL A 128 -1.28 -14.51 -17.13
C VAL A 128 -2.51 -14.49 -16.23
N ALA A 129 -3.54 -13.72 -16.60
CA ALA A 129 -4.76 -13.58 -15.81
C ALA A 129 -5.50 -14.92 -15.68
N GLU A 130 -5.66 -15.67 -16.77
CA GLU A 130 -6.26 -17.01 -16.78
C GLU A 130 -5.57 -17.95 -15.79
N ARG A 131 -4.22 -18.05 -15.87
CA ARG A 131 -3.43 -18.92 -14.99
C ARG A 131 -3.53 -18.53 -13.52
N LEU A 132 -3.56 -17.22 -13.21
CA LEU A 132 -3.73 -16.75 -11.83
C LEU A 132 -5.14 -17.01 -11.31
N ALA A 133 -6.16 -16.76 -12.12
CA ALA A 133 -7.55 -16.96 -11.74
C ALA A 133 -7.89 -18.44 -11.48
N GLU A 134 -7.36 -19.36 -12.30
CA GLU A 134 -7.53 -20.81 -12.11
C GLU A 134 -6.93 -21.31 -10.78
N ASN A 135 -5.96 -20.59 -10.22
CA ASN A 135 -5.19 -20.99 -9.04
C ASN A 135 -5.42 -20.08 -7.82
N SER A 136 -6.54 -19.35 -7.80
CA SER A 136 -6.87 -18.46 -6.68
C SER A 136 -8.38 -18.29 -6.51
N ARG A 137 -8.76 -17.87 -5.33
CA ARG A 137 -10.14 -17.46 -5.02
C ARG A 137 -10.49 -16.14 -5.69
N LYS A 138 -9.52 -15.22 -5.81
CA LYS A 138 -9.74 -13.86 -6.33
C LYS A 138 -8.50 -13.34 -7.05
N LEU A 139 -8.73 -12.67 -8.17
CA LEU A 139 -7.72 -11.96 -8.93
C LEU A 139 -8.11 -10.48 -9.05
N TYR A 140 -7.24 -9.58 -8.61
CA TYR A 140 -7.34 -8.15 -8.92
C TYR A 140 -6.35 -7.80 -10.01
N ILE A 141 -6.83 -7.25 -11.12
CA ILE A 141 -5.99 -6.81 -12.25
C ILE A 141 -5.94 -5.28 -12.20
N PHE A 142 -4.76 -4.75 -11.87
CA PHE A 142 -4.49 -3.32 -11.91
C PHE A 142 -4.11 -2.90 -13.34
N SER A 143 -4.58 -1.75 -13.78
CA SER A 143 -3.94 -1.08 -14.92
C SER A 143 -2.48 -0.80 -14.60
N PRO A 144 -1.58 -0.69 -15.60
CA PRO A 144 -0.24 -0.15 -15.34
C PRO A 144 -0.32 1.20 -14.63
N SER A 145 0.72 1.57 -13.87
CA SER A 145 0.82 2.94 -13.33
C SER A 145 1.09 3.95 -14.45
N ILE A 146 1.00 5.23 -14.15
CA ILE A 146 1.37 6.29 -15.08
C ILE A 146 2.88 6.32 -15.33
N PHE A 147 3.26 6.85 -16.51
CA PHE A 147 4.55 7.44 -16.77
C PHE A 147 4.37 8.97 -16.75
N ASP A 148 5.08 9.67 -15.87
CA ASP A 148 4.87 11.11 -15.73
C ASP A 148 5.59 11.90 -16.82
N GLU A 149 4.89 12.12 -17.95
CA GLU A 149 5.37 12.96 -19.07
C GLU A 149 5.48 14.44 -18.70
N THR A 150 4.74 14.86 -17.68
CA THR A 150 4.56 16.28 -17.34
C THR A 150 5.58 16.80 -16.34
N LEU A 151 6.35 15.93 -15.71
CA LEU A 151 7.40 16.31 -14.78
C LEU A 151 8.48 17.15 -15.46
N GLU A 152 8.78 18.32 -14.93
CA GLU A 152 9.84 19.19 -15.43
C GLU A 152 11.18 18.77 -14.80
N ASN A 153 11.95 17.97 -15.53
CA ASN A 153 13.32 17.56 -15.21
C ASN A 153 14.12 17.23 -16.49
N ASN A 154 15.38 16.84 -16.33
CA ASN A 154 16.29 16.53 -17.45
C ASN A 154 16.10 15.13 -18.06
N VAL A 155 15.11 14.34 -17.60
CA VAL A 155 14.80 13.02 -18.16
C VAL A 155 13.89 13.18 -19.38
N ASP A 156 14.14 12.44 -20.46
CA ASP A 156 13.29 12.46 -21.67
C ASP A 156 11.83 12.16 -21.29
N PRO A 157 10.87 13.01 -21.66
CA PRO A 157 9.45 12.84 -21.31
C PRO A 157 8.76 11.70 -22.07
N HIS A 158 9.39 11.04 -23.04
CA HIS A 158 8.79 9.92 -23.81
C HIS A 158 7.36 10.22 -24.29
N VAL A 159 7.17 11.31 -25.00
CA VAL A 159 5.85 11.85 -25.39
C VAL A 159 4.94 10.79 -26.01
N GLY A 160 3.73 10.65 -25.48
CA GLY A 160 2.72 9.67 -25.91
C GLY A 160 2.78 8.31 -25.20
N LEU A 161 3.80 8.08 -24.35
CA LEU A 161 3.94 6.84 -23.59
C LEU A 161 2.82 6.68 -22.57
N ASN A 162 2.50 7.74 -21.82
CA ASN A 162 1.46 7.67 -20.79
C ASN A 162 0.08 7.39 -21.40
N ALA A 163 -0.25 8.01 -22.52
CA ALA A 163 -1.49 7.71 -23.24
C ALA A 163 -1.53 6.23 -23.72
N ARG A 164 -0.39 5.65 -24.09
CA ARG A 164 -0.31 4.22 -24.46
C ARG A 164 -0.52 3.32 -23.25
N LEU A 165 0.01 3.67 -22.07
CA LEU A 165 -0.27 2.95 -20.83
C LEU A 165 -1.75 2.97 -20.45
N GLY A 166 -2.46 4.08 -20.72
CA GLY A 166 -3.91 4.14 -20.57
C GLY A 166 -4.65 3.16 -21.49
N ARG A 167 -4.15 2.91 -22.72
CA ARG A 167 -4.70 1.86 -23.59
C ARG A 167 -4.45 0.45 -23.01
N TYR A 168 -3.29 0.23 -22.42
CA TYR A 168 -2.99 -1.02 -21.70
C TYR A 168 -3.93 -1.23 -20.51
N GLY A 169 -4.32 -0.15 -19.82
CA GLY A 169 -5.36 -0.17 -18.78
C GLY A 169 -6.71 -0.67 -19.33
N LYS A 170 -7.12 -0.22 -20.52
CA LYS A 170 -8.35 -0.71 -21.18
C LYS A 170 -8.25 -2.21 -21.54
N ILE A 171 -7.09 -2.68 -21.99
CA ILE A 171 -6.83 -4.09 -22.22
C ILE A 171 -6.98 -4.89 -20.90
N CYS A 172 -6.41 -4.39 -19.80
CA CYS A 172 -6.56 -5.03 -18.48
C CYS A 172 -8.04 -5.11 -18.05
N ALA A 173 -8.82 -4.04 -18.27
CA ALA A 173 -10.26 -4.03 -17.98
C ALA A 173 -11.03 -5.08 -18.81
N ASP A 174 -10.70 -5.21 -20.10
CA ASP A 174 -11.30 -6.21 -20.98
C ASP A 174 -10.92 -7.64 -20.60
N VAL A 175 -9.68 -7.86 -20.17
CA VAL A 175 -9.22 -9.15 -19.65
C VAL A 175 -9.96 -9.49 -18.35
N ALA A 176 -10.04 -8.56 -17.40
CA ALA A 176 -10.73 -8.80 -16.14
C ALA A 176 -12.21 -9.17 -16.34
N ARG A 177 -12.90 -8.49 -17.28
CA ARG A 177 -14.31 -8.77 -17.59
C ARG A 177 -14.53 -10.20 -18.11
N ARG A 178 -13.54 -10.77 -18.80
CA ARG A 178 -13.62 -12.11 -19.41
C ARG A 178 -13.03 -13.21 -18.53
N THR A 179 -12.31 -12.86 -17.49
CA THR A 179 -11.63 -13.82 -16.60
C THR A 179 -12.50 -14.09 -15.37
N PRO A 180 -12.88 -15.34 -15.08
CA PRO A 180 -13.63 -15.69 -13.88
C PRO A 180 -12.91 -15.17 -12.61
N ASN A 181 -13.68 -14.82 -11.58
CA ASN A 181 -13.22 -14.30 -10.28
C ASN A 181 -12.24 -13.11 -10.34
N ALA A 182 -12.05 -12.49 -11.52
CA ALA A 182 -11.22 -11.32 -11.68
C ALA A 182 -12.00 -10.01 -11.54
N GLU A 183 -11.36 -8.98 -11.00
CA GLU A 183 -11.86 -7.61 -10.94
C GLU A 183 -10.78 -6.62 -11.37
N PHE A 184 -11.19 -5.60 -12.12
CA PHE A 184 -10.31 -4.54 -12.59
C PHE A 184 -10.21 -3.41 -11.56
N VAL A 185 -9.01 -2.84 -11.44
CA VAL A 185 -8.75 -1.61 -10.66
C VAL A 185 -7.97 -0.62 -11.53
N ASP A 186 -8.57 0.53 -11.79
CA ASP A 186 -7.96 1.56 -12.64
C ASP A 186 -6.95 2.42 -11.88
N ILE A 187 -5.74 1.91 -11.75
CA ILE A 187 -4.63 2.65 -11.13
C ILE A 187 -4.21 3.81 -12.03
N TRP A 188 -4.19 3.61 -13.36
CA TRP A 188 -3.71 4.61 -14.32
C TRP A 188 -4.53 5.90 -14.25
N ALA A 189 -5.83 5.83 -14.47
CA ALA A 189 -6.69 7.02 -14.55
C ALA A 189 -6.69 7.83 -13.26
N GLU A 190 -6.82 7.15 -12.13
CA GLU A 190 -6.85 7.82 -10.82
C GLU A 190 -5.48 8.39 -10.43
N THR A 191 -4.37 7.67 -10.71
CA THR A 191 -3.02 8.18 -10.42
C THR A 191 -2.70 9.39 -11.29
N GLU A 192 -3.13 9.40 -12.56
CA GLU A 192 -2.96 10.56 -13.46
C GLU A 192 -3.70 11.78 -12.93
N ARG A 193 -4.97 11.63 -12.55
CA ARG A 193 -5.76 12.70 -11.94
C ARG A 193 -5.08 13.25 -10.68
N ILE A 194 -4.68 12.36 -9.77
CA ILE A 194 -4.03 12.74 -8.50
C ILE A 194 -2.72 13.47 -8.77
N ASN A 195 -1.88 12.98 -9.69
CA ASN A 195 -0.60 13.61 -10.04
C ASN A 195 -0.81 15.00 -10.67
N ALA A 196 -1.79 15.12 -11.57
CA ALA A 196 -2.13 16.41 -12.19
C ALA A 196 -2.63 17.44 -11.18
N ASP A 197 -3.49 17.01 -10.24
CA ASP A 197 -3.98 17.85 -9.16
C ASP A 197 -2.85 18.28 -8.22
N PHE A 198 -1.96 17.35 -7.87
CA PHE A 198 -0.78 17.61 -7.05
C PHE A 198 0.16 18.61 -7.73
N GLN A 199 0.48 18.43 -9.02
CA GLN A 199 1.36 19.31 -9.76
C GLN A 199 0.77 20.72 -9.98
N ARG A 200 -0.55 20.84 -10.12
CA ARG A 200 -1.23 22.14 -10.24
C ARG A 200 -0.96 23.04 -9.04
N GLU A 201 -0.84 22.45 -7.84
CA GLU A 201 -0.62 23.21 -6.62
C GLU A 201 0.85 23.27 -6.19
N ALA A 202 1.60 22.17 -6.34
CA ALA A 202 2.97 22.05 -5.87
C ALA A 202 4.04 22.46 -6.89
N GLY A 203 3.66 22.59 -8.19
CA GLY A 203 4.57 22.85 -9.31
C GLY A 203 4.92 21.59 -10.11
N ARG A 204 5.25 21.77 -11.39
CA ARG A 204 5.56 20.68 -12.33
C ARG A 204 6.94 20.03 -12.09
N ASP A 205 7.78 20.61 -11.24
CA ASP A 205 9.02 20.02 -10.76
C ASP A 205 8.78 18.98 -9.64
N LYS A 206 7.53 18.81 -9.21
CA LYS A 206 7.06 17.84 -8.20
C LYS A 206 6.21 16.76 -8.86
N THR A 207 6.22 15.56 -8.25
CA THR A 207 5.43 14.42 -8.73
C THR A 207 5.21 13.42 -7.60
N ILE A 208 4.13 12.66 -7.66
CA ILE A 208 3.92 11.48 -6.81
C ILE A 208 4.65 10.26 -7.37
N ILE A 209 5.16 10.34 -8.60
CA ILE A 209 6.05 9.37 -9.23
C ILE A 209 7.50 9.80 -8.95
N GLY A 210 8.46 8.91 -9.01
CA GLY A 210 9.86 9.26 -8.82
C GLY A 210 10.44 10.11 -9.95
N GLY A 211 11.62 10.68 -9.73
CA GLY A 211 12.31 11.53 -10.72
C GLY A 211 12.70 10.81 -12.03
N ASP A 212 12.60 9.49 -12.06
CA ASP A 212 12.73 8.66 -13.26
C ASP A 212 11.43 8.55 -14.07
N ARG A 213 10.36 9.20 -13.66
CA ARG A 213 9.03 9.26 -14.28
C ARG A 213 8.26 7.92 -14.28
N VAL A 214 8.81 6.86 -13.69
CA VAL A 214 8.32 5.46 -13.78
C VAL A 214 7.87 4.92 -12.43
N HIS A 215 8.74 5.03 -11.42
CA HIS A 215 8.55 4.34 -10.16
C HIS A 215 7.83 5.24 -9.15
N PRO A 216 6.63 4.86 -8.67
CA PRO A 216 5.92 5.62 -7.65
C PRO A 216 6.77 5.87 -6.40
N SER A 217 6.74 7.09 -5.89
CA SER A 217 7.31 7.47 -4.59
C SER A 217 6.47 6.89 -3.43
N GLU A 218 6.83 7.19 -2.20
CA GLU A 218 6.01 6.87 -1.03
C GLU A 218 4.58 7.43 -1.18
N ALA A 219 4.46 8.70 -1.63
CA ALA A 219 3.16 9.33 -1.90
C ALA A 219 2.37 8.62 -3.01
N GLY A 220 3.04 8.22 -4.09
CA GLY A 220 2.43 7.44 -5.16
C GLY A 220 1.98 6.06 -4.70
N GLY A 221 2.77 5.40 -3.84
CA GLY A 221 2.39 4.12 -3.24
C GLY A 221 1.15 4.22 -2.35
N LEU A 222 1.05 5.29 -1.53
CA LEU A 222 -0.16 5.58 -0.75
C LEU A 222 -1.37 5.82 -1.66
N ALA A 223 -1.21 6.62 -2.73
CA ALA A 223 -2.29 6.86 -3.68
C ALA A 223 -2.80 5.56 -4.32
N MET A 224 -1.90 4.69 -4.79
CA MET A 224 -2.27 3.40 -5.39
C MET A 224 -3.00 2.49 -4.40
N ALA A 225 -2.55 2.41 -3.16
CA ALA A 225 -3.23 1.66 -2.10
C ALA A 225 -4.63 2.23 -1.81
N ALA A 226 -4.76 3.56 -1.72
CA ALA A 226 -6.03 4.24 -1.52
C ALA A 226 -7.03 3.97 -2.65
N ILE A 227 -6.57 3.99 -3.91
CA ILE A 227 -7.40 3.66 -5.08
C ILE A 227 -7.96 2.24 -4.95
N PHE A 228 -7.13 1.27 -4.60
CA PHE A 228 -7.58 -0.10 -4.38
C PHE A 228 -8.60 -0.18 -3.25
N LEU A 229 -8.28 0.32 -2.06
CA LEU A 229 -9.15 0.25 -0.88
C LEU A 229 -10.51 0.89 -1.14
N LYS A 230 -10.52 2.10 -1.73
CA LYS A 230 -11.75 2.81 -2.11
C LYS A 230 -12.56 2.02 -3.13
N SER A 231 -11.92 1.48 -4.17
CA SER A 231 -12.60 0.72 -5.23
C SER A 231 -13.24 -0.57 -4.71
N ARG A 232 -12.75 -1.10 -3.60
CA ARG A 232 -13.31 -2.30 -2.95
C ARG A 232 -14.34 -1.98 -1.87
N GLY A 233 -14.54 -0.70 -1.55
CA GLY A 233 -15.45 -0.30 -0.48
C GLY A 233 -14.93 -0.67 0.91
N GLU A 234 -13.61 -0.72 1.09
CA GLU A 234 -13.02 -0.97 2.40
C GLU A 234 -13.41 0.13 3.40
N PRO A 235 -13.65 -0.20 4.68
CA PRO A 235 -14.14 0.75 5.67
C PRO A 235 -13.20 1.96 5.86
N ALA A 236 -13.74 3.15 5.65
CA ALA A 236 -13.06 4.39 6.00
C ALA A 236 -12.99 4.62 7.51
N GLU A 237 -13.97 4.08 8.22
CA GLU A 237 -14.12 4.23 9.67
C GLU A 237 -13.04 3.46 10.42
N VAL A 238 -12.30 4.15 11.28
CA VAL A 238 -11.45 3.54 12.32
C VAL A 238 -12.35 3.12 13.47
N CYS A 239 -12.96 4.12 14.10
CA CYS A 239 -14.03 3.97 15.06
C CYS A 239 -14.76 5.30 15.26
N SER A 240 -15.96 5.24 15.82
CA SER A 240 -16.65 6.42 16.31
C SER A 240 -17.35 6.14 17.62
N ALA A 241 -17.38 7.14 18.50
CA ALA A 241 -18.09 7.13 19.75
C ALA A 241 -18.90 8.41 19.94
N GLU A 242 -20.19 8.27 20.22
CA GLU A 242 -21.06 9.35 20.67
C GLU A 242 -21.54 9.03 22.10
N ILE A 243 -21.25 9.95 23.03
CA ILE A 243 -21.63 9.86 24.44
C ILE A 243 -22.65 10.99 24.72
N ASP A 244 -23.87 10.63 25.07
CA ASP A 244 -24.95 11.54 25.45
C ASP A 244 -25.51 11.14 26.82
N GLY A 245 -24.93 11.69 27.86
CA GLY A 245 -25.21 11.22 29.21
C GLY A 245 -24.81 9.75 29.41
N LYS A 246 -25.80 8.91 29.66
CA LYS A 246 -25.62 7.45 29.78
C LYS A 246 -25.85 6.71 28.44
N ASN A 247 -26.32 7.43 27.42
CA ASN A 247 -26.58 6.84 26.12
C ASN A 247 -25.27 6.84 25.32
N VAL A 248 -24.91 5.69 24.77
CA VAL A 248 -23.71 5.51 23.94
C VAL A 248 -24.10 4.94 22.59
N ARG A 249 -23.56 5.51 21.53
CA ARG A 249 -23.50 4.91 20.21
C ARG A 249 -22.04 4.75 19.84
N ALA A 250 -21.64 3.54 19.51
CA ALA A 250 -20.25 3.23 19.17
C ALA A 250 -20.18 2.33 17.93
N THR A 251 -19.25 2.65 17.03
CA THR A 251 -18.91 1.83 15.87
C THR A 251 -17.44 1.45 15.99
N ASN A 252 -17.13 0.17 15.88
CA ASN A 252 -15.80 -0.39 15.93
C ASN A 252 -15.01 -0.03 17.22
N CYS A 253 -15.70 0.24 18.30
CA CYS A 253 -15.14 0.43 19.65
C CYS A 253 -16.18 0.13 20.74
N GLU A 254 -15.73 -0.02 21.98
CA GLU A 254 -16.57 -0.13 23.17
C GLU A 254 -16.29 1.06 24.10
N ILE A 255 -17.35 1.67 24.62
CA ILE A 255 -17.27 2.68 25.67
C ILE A 255 -17.90 2.13 26.93
N SER A 256 -17.20 2.21 28.04
CA SER A 256 -17.62 1.66 29.34
C SER A 256 -17.21 2.58 30.50
N ASN A 257 -17.69 2.27 31.69
CA ASN A 257 -17.32 2.94 32.94
C ASN A 257 -17.51 4.48 32.91
N ILE A 258 -18.56 4.97 32.26
CA ILE A 258 -18.84 6.41 32.14
C ILE A 258 -19.18 7.00 33.51
N LYS A 259 -18.42 8.01 33.90
CA LYS A 259 -18.62 8.82 35.11
C LYS A 259 -18.72 10.28 34.72
N GLN A 260 -19.89 10.88 35.01
CA GLN A 260 -20.11 12.30 34.80
C GLN A 260 -20.03 13.06 36.12
N SER A 261 -19.47 14.27 36.07
CA SER A 261 -19.38 15.22 37.17
C SER A 261 -19.57 16.64 36.67
N ALA A 262 -19.70 17.60 37.57
CA ALA A 262 -19.71 19.01 37.21
C ALA A 262 -18.41 19.47 36.53
N ARG A 263 -17.31 18.76 36.72
CA ARG A 263 -16.00 19.04 36.16
C ARG A 263 -15.71 18.35 34.81
N GLY A 264 -16.54 17.41 34.37
CA GLY A 264 -16.36 16.72 33.10
C GLY A 264 -16.84 15.28 33.07
N VAL A 265 -16.26 14.51 32.14
CA VAL A 265 -16.63 13.11 31.87
C VAL A 265 -15.40 12.24 31.83
N GLN A 266 -15.45 11.10 32.54
CA GLN A 266 -14.47 10.02 32.43
C GLN A 266 -15.13 8.77 31.87
N PHE A 267 -14.42 8.04 31.03
CA PHE A 267 -14.87 6.75 30.48
C PHE A 267 -13.68 5.88 30.07
N GLU A 268 -13.94 4.61 29.84
CA GLU A 268 -12.99 3.68 29.21
C GLU A 268 -13.39 3.46 27.76
N SER A 269 -12.40 3.49 26.84
CA SER A 269 -12.56 3.14 25.42
C SER A 269 -11.74 1.90 25.09
N LEU A 270 -12.32 0.94 24.38
CA LEU A 270 -11.65 -0.17 23.72
C LEU A 270 -11.87 -0.05 22.22
N GLU A 271 -10.87 0.42 21.50
CA GLU A 271 -10.92 0.61 20.05
C GLU A 271 -10.39 -0.63 19.35
N TYR A 272 -11.12 -1.15 18.34
CA TYR A 272 -10.77 -2.38 17.62
C TYR A 272 -9.88 -2.15 16.41
N ALA A 273 -9.55 -0.91 16.12
CA ALA A 273 -8.65 -0.51 15.05
C ALA A 273 -7.78 0.67 15.47
N LEU A 274 -6.67 0.86 14.77
CA LEU A 274 -5.82 2.04 14.91
C LEU A 274 -5.95 2.95 13.68
N PRO A 275 -5.88 4.28 13.86
CA PRO A 275 -5.85 5.20 12.73
C PRO A 275 -4.52 5.07 11.97
N LEU A 276 -4.54 5.36 10.67
CA LEU A 276 -3.32 5.51 9.89
C LEU A 276 -2.62 6.82 10.24
N ALA A 277 -1.28 6.80 10.31
CA ALA A 277 -0.45 7.95 10.62
C ALA A 277 0.56 8.21 9.48
N PRO A 278 0.17 8.95 8.43
CA PRO A 278 1.03 9.21 7.28
C PRO A 278 2.25 10.05 7.68
N THR A 279 3.37 9.80 7.00
CA THR A 279 4.61 10.58 7.14
C THR A 279 4.48 11.94 6.45
N SER A 280 5.46 12.83 6.67
CA SER A 280 5.52 14.14 5.99
C SER A 280 5.63 14.01 4.46
N LYS A 281 6.20 12.93 3.94
CA LYS A 281 6.29 12.67 2.50
C LYS A 281 4.96 12.20 1.90
N GLU A 282 4.13 11.54 2.69
CA GLU A 282 2.83 10.99 2.31
C GLU A 282 1.70 12.01 2.45
N ILE A 283 1.79 12.88 3.47
CA ILE A 283 0.72 13.83 3.78
C ILE A 283 0.39 14.78 2.61
N GLY A 284 1.39 15.07 1.75
CA GLY A 284 1.21 15.93 0.59
C GLY A 284 0.16 15.42 -0.41
N VAL A 285 -0.05 14.08 -0.49
CA VAL A 285 -1.04 13.48 -1.39
C VAL A 285 -2.41 13.27 -0.71
N ALA A 286 -2.47 13.35 0.63
CA ALA A 286 -3.63 12.97 1.42
C ALA A 286 -4.94 13.67 1.00
N LYS A 287 -4.88 14.97 0.67
CA LYS A 287 -6.07 15.74 0.25
C LYS A 287 -6.61 15.29 -1.11
N TYR A 288 -5.76 14.80 -2.03
CA TYR A 288 -6.18 14.41 -3.39
C TYR A 288 -6.78 13.00 -3.43
N ILE A 289 -6.64 12.25 -2.34
CA ILE A 289 -7.23 10.91 -2.16
C ILE A 289 -8.36 10.90 -1.12
N ASP A 290 -8.76 12.08 -0.60
CA ASP A 290 -9.73 12.22 0.50
C ASP A 290 -9.35 11.33 1.69
N PHE A 291 -8.07 11.32 2.06
CA PHE A 291 -7.46 10.34 2.97
C PHE A 291 -8.25 10.15 4.27
N ARG A 292 -8.65 11.25 4.92
CA ARG A 292 -9.42 11.21 6.17
C ARG A 292 -10.78 10.54 5.94
N ASP A 293 -11.55 11.05 5.01
CA ASP A 293 -12.95 10.65 4.84
C ASP A 293 -13.10 9.30 4.13
N SER A 294 -12.09 8.91 3.34
CA SER A 294 -12.10 7.65 2.58
C SER A 294 -11.39 6.49 3.28
N LEU A 295 -10.44 6.75 4.20
CA LEU A 295 -9.57 5.72 4.76
C LEU A 295 -9.30 5.84 6.26
N ASN A 296 -9.60 6.98 6.91
CA ASN A 296 -9.04 7.23 8.23
C ASN A 296 -9.95 8.08 9.12
N ARG A 297 -11.25 7.75 9.19
CA ARG A 297 -12.22 8.53 9.98
C ARG A 297 -12.32 7.99 11.40
N GLN A 298 -11.98 8.84 12.40
CA GLN A 298 -12.12 8.52 13.81
C GLN A 298 -12.72 9.73 14.53
N THR A 299 -13.90 9.56 15.17
CA THR A 299 -14.63 10.68 15.76
C THR A 299 -15.06 10.40 17.18
N LEU A 300 -14.79 11.34 18.09
CA LEU A 300 -15.32 11.37 19.44
C LEU A 300 -16.33 12.53 19.58
N THR A 301 -17.58 12.20 19.87
CA THR A 301 -18.66 13.15 20.13
C THR A 301 -19.09 13.03 21.60
N VAL A 302 -19.12 14.14 22.32
CA VAL A 302 -19.65 14.17 23.70
C VAL A 302 -20.66 15.30 23.81
N LYS A 303 -21.94 14.94 24.02
CA LYS A 303 -23.07 15.87 24.08
C LYS A 303 -23.35 16.32 25.51
N ASN A 304 -24.03 17.45 25.62
CA ASN A 304 -24.54 17.98 26.89
C ASN A 304 -23.44 18.30 27.93
N LEU A 305 -22.22 18.59 27.46
CA LEU A 305 -21.18 19.14 28.35
C LEU A 305 -21.58 20.58 28.78
N PRO A 306 -21.38 20.97 30.05
CA PRO A 306 -21.44 22.37 30.46
C PRO A 306 -20.59 23.27 29.55
N ARG A 307 -21.04 24.51 29.35
CA ARG A 307 -20.28 25.47 28.53
C ARG A 307 -18.91 25.73 29.11
N GLY A 308 -17.84 25.49 28.34
CA GLY A 308 -16.45 25.71 28.77
C GLY A 308 -15.47 25.04 27.84
N LYS A 309 -14.18 25.21 28.13
CA LYS A 309 -13.07 24.51 27.48
C LYS A 309 -12.69 23.29 28.30
N TYR A 310 -12.42 22.18 27.61
CA TYR A 310 -12.08 20.91 28.21
C TYR A 310 -10.72 20.41 27.73
N SER A 311 -9.90 19.93 28.66
CA SER A 311 -8.72 19.16 28.37
C SER A 311 -9.15 17.71 28.11
N LEU A 312 -8.84 17.17 26.94
CA LEU A 312 -8.95 15.74 26.65
C LEU A 312 -7.65 15.03 27.00
N LYS A 313 -7.74 14.02 27.87
CA LYS A 313 -6.63 13.14 28.25
C LYS A 313 -6.94 11.70 27.87
N ILE A 314 -5.93 10.95 27.43
CA ILE A 314 -5.97 9.50 27.22
C ILE A 314 -4.80 8.89 27.98
N ASP A 315 -5.07 7.94 28.91
CA ASP A 315 -4.08 7.34 29.83
C ASP A 315 -3.22 8.43 30.50
N ASP A 316 -3.88 9.43 31.08
CA ASP A 316 -3.29 10.59 31.75
C ASP A 316 -2.46 11.56 30.85
N LYS A 317 -2.25 11.22 29.56
CA LYS A 317 -1.61 12.09 28.57
C LYS A 317 -2.62 13.08 28.00
N LYS A 318 -2.36 14.39 28.13
CA LYS A 318 -3.15 15.43 27.46
C LYS A 318 -2.94 15.36 25.95
N VAL A 319 -4.03 15.18 25.19
CA VAL A 319 -4.00 15.06 23.72
C VAL A 319 -4.61 16.26 23.00
N GLY A 320 -5.40 17.08 23.70
CA GLY A 320 -5.98 18.30 23.11
C GLY A 320 -6.76 19.14 24.10
N VAL A 321 -7.17 20.33 23.66
CA VAL A 321 -8.12 21.22 24.37
C VAL A 321 -9.15 21.67 23.36
N PHE A 322 -10.43 21.50 23.71
CA PHE A 322 -11.56 21.79 22.84
C PHE A 322 -12.68 22.42 23.67
N ASP A 323 -13.52 23.21 23.06
CA ASP A 323 -14.72 23.70 23.75
C ASP A 323 -15.89 22.68 23.67
N SER A 324 -16.89 22.87 24.53
CA SER A 324 -18.05 21.98 24.60
C SER A 324 -18.82 21.88 23.27
N ALA A 325 -18.81 22.93 22.43
CA ALA A 325 -19.47 22.94 21.15
C ALA A 325 -18.70 22.12 20.10
N GLU A 326 -17.39 22.09 20.16
CA GLU A 326 -16.55 21.22 19.31
C GLU A 326 -16.79 19.75 19.66
N PHE A 327 -16.83 19.36 20.95
CA PHE A 327 -17.19 18.02 21.36
C PHE A 327 -18.59 17.60 20.89
N ALA A 328 -19.55 18.51 20.94
CA ALA A 328 -20.92 18.24 20.48
C ALA A 328 -21.01 18.01 18.96
N LYS A 329 -20.10 18.59 18.18
CA LYS A 329 -19.99 18.38 16.72
C LYS A 329 -19.17 17.14 16.35
N GLY A 330 -18.28 16.69 17.24
CA GLY A 330 -17.36 15.60 17.03
C GLY A 330 -15.92 16.07 16.75
N ILE A 331 -15.00 15.56 17.56
CA ILE A 331 -13.55 15.79 17.45
C ILE A 331 -12.96 14.74 16.51
N ASP A 332 -12.16 15.19 15.54
CA ASP A 332 -11.32 14.32 14.73
C ASP A 332 -10.12 13.83 15.54
N MET A 333 -10.17 12.58 15.97
CA MET A 333 -9.13 11.98 16.80
C MET A 333 -7.85 11.67 16.02
N THR A 334 -7.93 11.57 14.69
CA THR A 334 -6.77 11.25 13.82
C THR A 334 -5.80 12.43 13.70
N ALA A 335 -6.25 13.64 14.02
CA ALA A 335 -5.43 14.84 14.02
C ALA A 335 -4.65 15.06 15.34
N LEU A 336 -4.83 14.18 16.35
CA LEU A 336 -4.27 14.34 17.68
C LEU A 336 -3.12 13.37 17.94
N GLU A 337 -2.20 13.78 18.82
CA GLU A 337 -1.08 12.93 19.27
C GLU A 337 -1.53 11.92 20.36
N THR A 338 -2.36 10.97 19.96
CA THR A 338 -2.90 9.92 20.82
C THR A 338 -1.94 8.74 20.95
N PRO A 339 -2.06 7.89 22.00
CA PRO A 339 -1.31 6.64 22.10
C PRO A 339 -1.55 5.71 20.90
N GLN A 340 -2.74 5.77 20.30
CA GLN A 340 -3.11 4.99 19.10
C GLN A 340 -2.31 5.46 17.87
N ILE A 341 -2.16 6.76 17.67
CA ILE A 341 -1.32 7.35 16.60
C ILE A 341 0.15 6.97 16.82
N GLU A 342 0.65 6.99 18.05
CA GLU A 342 2.02 6.57 18.36
C GLU A 342 2.27 5.09 18.03
N ALA A 343 1.33 4.20 18.39
CA ALA A 343 1.38 2.78 18.03
C ALA A 343 1.36 2.58 16.50
N SER A 344 0.49 3.32 15.82
CA SER A 344 0.34 3.26 14.37
C SER A 344 1.60 3.72 13.62
N ARG A 345 2.30 4.75 14.09
CA ARG A 345 3.60 5.18 13.52
C ARG A 345 4.66 4.08 13.64
N LYS A 346 4.70 3.37 14.78
CA LYS A 346 5.61 2.22 14.96
C LYS A 346 5.27 1.10 13.99
N ILE A 347 3.98 0.78 13.82
CA ILE A 347 3.52 -0.21 12.83
C ILE A 347 3.93 0.21 11.41
N ARG A 348 3.73 1.49 11.04
CA ARG A 348 4.15 2.03 9.74
C ARG A 348 5.65 1.82 9.49
N SER A 349 6.50 2.07 10.50
CA SER A 349 7.95 1.85 10.41
C SER A 349 8.29 0.37 10.20
N LEU A 350 7.64 -0.52 10.94
CA LEU A 350 7.85 -1.98 10.80
C LEU A 350 7.39 -2.48 9.41
N CYS A 351 6.29 -1.95 8.85
CA CYS A 351 5.87 -2.26 7.49
C CYS A 351 6.90 -1.80 6.44
N GLU A 352 7.57 -0.66 6.66
CA GLU A 352 8.66 -0.20 5.79
C GLU A 352 9.89 -1.12 5.87
N GLU A 353 10.25 -1.60 7.05
CA GLU A 353 11.32 -2.58 7.23
C GLU A 353 11.00 -3.90 6.50
N ILE A 354 9.75 -4.38 6.62
CA ILE A 354 9.25 -5.57 5.88
C ILE A 354 9.35 -5.33 4.37
N ARG A 355 8.94 -4.17 3.88
CA ARG A 355 9.04 -3.82 2.45
C ARG A 355 10.48 -3.88 1.94
N LEU A 356 11.41 -3.27 2.67
CA LEU A 356 12.83 -3.27 2.32
C LEU A 356 13.43 -4.68 2.33
N ALA A 357 13.11 -5.49 3.34
CA ALA A 357 13.56 -6.89 3.41
C ALA A 357 13.02 -7.70 2.23
N ASN A 358 11.72 -7.58 1.92
CA ASN A 358 11.10 -8.23 0.76
C ASN A 358 11.74 -7.80 -0.56
N ALA A 359 12.01 -6.50 -0.77
CA ALA A 359 12.66 -6.02 -1.98
C ALA A 359 14.07 -6.63 -2.16
N ASN A 360 14.85 -6.76 -1.07
CA ASN A 360 16.16 -7.40 -1.12
C ASN A 360 16.05 -8.91 -1.43
N LEU A 361 15.11 -9.63 -0.82
CA LEU A 361 14.84 -11.04 -1.13
C LEU A 361 14.46 -11.23 -2.61
N ARG A 362 13.65 -10.32 -3.17
CA ARG A 362 13.29 -10.35 -4.59
C ARG A 362 14.47 -10.09 -5.51
N PHE A 363 15.41 -9.23 -5.14
CA PHE A 363 16.68 -9.08 -5.89
C PHE A 363 17.50 -10.35 -5.90
N LEU A 364 17.61 -11.07 -4.78
CA LEU A 364 18.30 -12.33 -4.71
C LEU A 364 17.67 -13.39 -5.63
N ALA A 365 16.33 -13.53 -5.55
CA ALA A 365 15.58 -14.46 -6.39
C ALA A 365 15.74 -14.14 -7.88
N HIS A 366 15.60 -12.85 -8.25
CA HIS A 366 15.77 -12.39 -9.62
C HIS A 366 17.17 -12.68 -10.18
N LEU A 367 18.21 -12.43 -9.39
CA LEU A 367 19.57 -12.69 -9.81
C LEU A 367 19.81 -14.19 -10.02
N ARG A 368 19.33 -15.03 -9.12
CA ARG A 368 19.40 -16.49 -9.27
C ARG A 368 18.67 -16.99 -10.53
N GLU A 369 17.48 -16.45 -10.82
CA GLU A 369 16.75 -16.77 -12.05
C GLU A 369 17.54 -16.34 -13.30
N MET A 370 18.05 -15.11 -13.31
CA MET A 370 18.76 -14.54 -14.46
C MET A 370 20.07 -15.29 -14.79
N PHE A 371 20.74 -15.80 -13.77
CA PHE A 371 22.05 -16.46 -13.88
C PHE A 371 22.01 -17.95 -13.50
N ALA A 372 20.84 -18.60 -13.56
CA ALA A 372 20.68 -19.99 -13.15
C ALA A 372 21.68 -20.96 -13.81
N GLU A 373 22.01 -20.75 -15.08
CA GLU A 373 23.01 -21.57 -15.79
C GLU A 373 24.46 -21.33 -15.33
N LYS A 374 24.74 -20.20 -14.69
CA LYS A 374 26.06 -19.78 -14.23
C LYS A 374 26.30 -20.00 -12.74
N ILE A 375 25.24 -20.03 -11.96
CA ILE A 375 25.29 -20.28 -10.52
C ILE A 375 25.29 -21.78 -10.30
N LYS A 376 26.37 -22.30 -9.73
CA LYS A 376 26.52 -23.73 -9.43
C LYS A 376 26.42 -23.97 -7.93
N ASP A 377 26.05 -25.18 -7.56
CA ASP A 377 26.08 -25.62 -6.17
C ASP A 377 27.46 -25.47 -5.56
N GLY A 378 27.51 -24.95 -4.33
CA GLY A 378 28.74 -24.70 -3.61
C GLY A 378 29.45 -23.36 -3.87
N MET A 379 28.95 -22.53 -4.82
CA MET A 379 29.43 -21.15 -4.98
C MET A 379 29.08 -20.29 -3.78
N THR A 380 30.09 -19.54 -3.30
CA THR A 380 29.83 -18.52 -2.27
C THR A 380 29.12 -17.30 -2.85
N ALA A 381 28.54 -16.43 -1.97
CA ALA A 381 27.96 -15.17 -2.41
C ALA A 381 28.98 -14.28 -3.16
N GLU A 382 30.25 -14.35 -2.79
CA GLU A 382 31.31 -13.61 -3.45
C GLU A 382 31.61 -14.16 -4.85
N ASP A 383 31.60 -15.48 -5.03
CA ASP A 383 31.85 -16.12 -6.34
C ASP A 383 30.73 -15.78 -7.32
N VAL A 384 29.47 -15.82 -6.86
CA VAL A 384 28.29 -15.41 -7.66
C VAL A 384 28.40 -13.93 -8.03
N ALA A 385 28.72 -13.07 -7.07
CA ALA A 385 28.84 -11.63 -7.32
C ALA A 385 29.93 -11.32 -8.35
N LYS A 386 31.08 -11.96 -8.27
CA LYS A 386 32.18 -11.83 -9.26
C LYS A 386 31.75 -12.27 -10.65
N ALA A 387 31.10 -13.44 -10.76
CA ALA A 387 30.58 -13.92 -12.04
C ALA A 387 29.61 -12.95 -12.69
N VAL A 388 28.70 -12.33 -11.89
CA VAL A 388 27.77 -11.31 -12.36
C VAL A 388 28.48 -10.03 -12.81
N GLU A 389 29.50 -9.58 -12.08
CA GLU A 389 30.32 -8.42 -12.46
C GLU A 389 31.08 -8.64 -13.77
N GLU A 390 31.65 -9.84 -13.99
CA GLU A 390 32.34 -10.20 -15.23
C GLU A 390 31.40 -10.17 -16.43
N ILE A 391 30.19 -10.72 -16.29
CA ILE A 391 29.17 -10.66 -17.33
C ILE A 391 28.79 -9.20 -17.61
N GLY A 392 28.63 -8.39 -16.58
CA GLY A 392 28.33 -6.97 -16.70
C GLY A 392 29.41 -6.20 -17.46
N LYS A 393 30.66 -6.47 -17.18
CA LYS A 393 31.80 -5.89 -17.93
C LYS A 393 31.78 -6.31 -19.40
N ALA A 394 31.61 -7.62 -19.66
CA ALA A 394 31.54 -8.16 -21.02
C ALA A 394 30.39 -7.55 -21.86
N GLN A 395 29.27 -7.22 -21.22
CA GLN A 395 28.09 -6.63 -21.86
C GLN A 395 28.04 -5.09 -21.80
N ASN A 396 29.08 -4.46 -21.23
CA ASN A 396 29.12 -3.02 -20.96
C ASN A 396 27.84 -2.51 -20.24
N ASN A 397 27.35 -3.25 -19.25
CA ASN A 397 26.12 -2.97 -18.51
C ASN A 397 26.38 -2.75 -17.01
N PRO A 398 26.41 -1.49 -16.56
CA PRO A 398 26.68 -1.14 -15.16
C PRO A 398 25.62 -1.63 -14.16
N TYR A 399 24.44 -2.00 -14.64
CA TYR A 399 23.37 -2.57 -13.81
C TYR A 399 23.83 -3.85 -13.10
N TYR A 400 24.66 -4.68 -13.74
CA TYR A 400 25.15 -5.92 -13.15
C TYR A 400 26.10 -5.69 -11.98
N ALA A 401 26.91 -4.64 -12.01
CA ALA A 401 27.73 -4.26 -10.87
C ALA A 401 26.87 -3.91 -9.63
N ARG A 402 25.72 -3.23 -9.85
CA ARG A 402 24.75 -2.95 -8.80
C ARG A 402 24.13 -4.26 -8.25
N LEU A 403 23.74 -5.18 -9.13
CA LEU A 403 23.19 -6.48 -8.73
C LEU A 403 24.20 -7.30 -7.92
N ALA A 404 25.44 -7.37 -8.37
CA ALA A 404 26.51 -8.06 -7.67
C ALA A 404 26.74 -7.50 -6.25
N LYS A 405 26.74 -6.16 -6.10
CA LYS A 405 26.86 -5.50 -4.79
C LYS A 405 25.70 -5.88 -3.85
N ILE A 406 24.48 -5.90 -4.37
CA ILE A 406 23.28 -6.30 -3.60
C ILE A 406 23.40 -7.77 -3.18
N TYR A 407 23.78 -8.65 -4.10
CA TYR A 407 23.91 -10.08 -3.83
C TYR A 407 24.96 -10.36 -2.77
N ARG A 408 26.16 -9.78 -2.92
CA ARG A 408 27.27 -9.89 -1.95
C ARG A 408 26.83 -9.49 -0.54
N LYS A 409 26.02 -8.44 -0.43
CA LYS A 409 25.54 -7.94 0.86
C LYS A 409 24.47 -8.83 1.46
N TYR A 410 23.45 -9.22 0.69
CA TYR A 410 22.21 -9.78 1.25
C TYR A 410 22.12 -11.31 1.15
N ALA A 411 22.78 -11.97 0.20
CA ALA A 411 22.72 -13.43 0.10
C ALA A 411 23.18 -14.17 1.38
N PRO A 412 24.25 -13.74 2.07
CA PRO A 412 24.64 -14.35 3.34
C PRO A 412 23.64 -14.11 4.48
N GLN A 413 22.76 -13.13 4.33
CA GLN A 413 21.77 -12.71 5.36
C GLN A 413 20.34 -13.12 5.01
N GLU A 414 20.12 -13.91 3.96
CA GLU A 414 18.79 -14.22 3.45
C GLU A 414 17.86 -14.81 4.53
N SER A 415 18.36 -15.77 5.31
CA SER A 415 17.59 -16.34 6.42
C SER A 415 17.29 -15.36 7.55
N LEU A 416 18.18 -14.37 7.74
CA LEU A 416 17.95 -13.29 8.72
C LEU A 416 16.87 -12.33 8.24
N LEU A 417 16.84 -11.98 6.95
CA LEU A 417 15.81 -11.14 6.36
C LEU A 417 14.42 -11.80 6.49
N VAL A 418 14.34 -13.11 6.24
CA VAL A 418 13.07 -13.85 6.41
C VAL A 418 12.61 -13.80 7.87
N LYS A 419 13.51 -14.07 8.82
CA LYS A 419 13.20 -13.98 10.25
C LYS A 419 12.84 -12.57 10.69
N GLU A 420 13.46 -11.55 10.14
CA GLU A 420 13.16 -10.15 10.41
C GLU A 420 11.70 -9.81 9.99
N ILE A 421 11.27 -10.24 8.81
CA ILE A 421 9.89 -10.07 8.34
C ILE A 421 8.91 -10.72 9.32
N GLU A 422 9.15 -11.97 9.71
CA GLU A 422 8.28 -12.70 10.65
C GLU A 422 8.23 -12.01 12.03
N ASN A 423 9.38 -11.63 12.58
CA ASN A 423 9.47 -10.93 13.85
C ASN A 423 8.76 -9.57 13.80
N ASN A 424 8.90 -8.82 12.72
CA ASN A 424 8.24 -7.53 12.56
C ASN A 424 6.72 -7.69 12.45
N ARG A 425 6.21 -8.72 11.78
CA ARG A 425 4.78 -9.06 11.79
C ARG A 425 4.24 -9.39 13.16
N ILE A 426 5.01 -10.13 13.97
CA ILE A 426 4.65 -10.40 15.38
C ILE A 426 4.58 -9.09 16.18
N LYS A 427 5.56 -8.20 16.04
CA LYS A 427 5.55 -6.88 16.71
C LYS A 427 4.36 -6.03 16.27
N ILE A 428 4.02 -6.05 14.97
CA ILE A 428 2.86 -5.34 14.42
C ILE A 428 1.58 -5.84 15.10
N ARG A 429 1.35 -7.15 15.16
CA ARG A 429 0.18 -7.73 15.82
C ARG A 429 0.09 -7.30 17.28
N ASN A 430 1.19 -7.36 18.02
CA ASN A 430 1.23 -6.94 19.42
C ASN A 430 0.90 -5.44 19.60
N LEU A 431 1.40 -4.58 18.73
CA LEU A 431 1.12 -3.15 18.76
C LEU A 431 -0.32 -2.81 18.36
N ALA A 432 -0.90 -3.59 17.45
CA ALA A 432 -2.25 -3.40 16.94
C ALA A 432 -3.35 -4.04 17.81
N THR A 433 -2.97 -4.92 18.75
CA THR A 433 -3.92 -5.55 19.67
C THR A 433 -4.73 -4.50 20.43
N PRO A 434 -6.09 -4.57 20.41
CA PRO A 434 -6.94 -3.62 21.10
C PRO A 434 -6.64 -3.53 22.60
N GLN A 435 -6.53 -2.31 23.10
CA GLN A 435 -6.24 -2.04 24.51
C GLN A 435 -7.25 -1.07 25.09
N LYS A 436 -7.75 -1.38 26.28
CA LYS A 436 -8.58 -0.43 27.04
C LYS A 436 -7.78 0.80 27.41
N ARG A 437 -8.34 1.98 27.17
CA ARG A 437 -7.78 3.29 27.46
C ARG A 437 -8.70 4.06 28.39
N LYS A 438 -8.14 4.71 29.37
CA LYS A 438 -8.87 5.67 30.22
C LYS A 438 -8.92 7.01 29.51
N CYS A 439 -10.13 7.51 29.27
CA CYS A 439 -10.37 8.81 28.66
C CYS A 439 -10.98 9.77 29.68
N GLU A 440 -10.52 11.02 29.69
CA GLU A 440 -10.99 12.05 30.62
C GLU A 440 -11.13 13.39 29.91
N LEU A 441 -12.30 13.97 30.02
CA LEU A 441 -12.57 15.36 29.67
C LEU A 441 -12.71 16.15 30.98
N GLU A 442 -11.82 17.08 31.21
CA GLU A 442 -11.81 17.93 32.40
C GLU A 442 -11.92 19.40 32.00
N ILE A 443 -12.92 20.12 32.58
CA ILE A 443 -13.12 21.54 32.32
C ILE A 443 -11.91 22.33 32.85
N LEU A 444 -11.44 23.26 32.04
CA LEU A 444 -10.38 24.18 32.42
C LEU A 444 -11.00 25.42 33.10
N GLU A 445 -10.39 25.87 34.20
CA GLU A 445 -10.81 27.05 34.93
C GLU A 445 -10.62 28.36 34.14
#